data_dd03e212b05f7b2e020c6657c2d2e43c
#
_entry.id   dd03e212b05f7b2e020c6657c2d2e43c
#
_cell.length_a   1.000
_cell.length_b   1.000
_cell.length_c   1.000
_cell.angle_alpha   90.00
_cell.angle_beta   90.00
_cell.angle_gamma   90.00
#
_symmetry.space_group_name_H-M   'P 1'
#
loop_
_entity.id
_entity.type
_entity.pdbx_description
1 polymer ?
#
loop_
_entity_poly.entity_id
_entity_poly.type
_entity_poly.pdbx_seq_one_letter_code
_entity_poly.pdbx_strand_id
1 'polypeptide(L)'
;FHKILFLKFGPGVALFERRSVNELVALVPANASTGPVSIITPDGEVASDAIFTATAPGDLQMTSTLAKPDFRPGQPVQINSRLVFFGPTVATQVMVTNQLPAGVTLLSAKPEPAQVLGDGRTLVYALGQVEPGATADFQLTLMPLSKGQFTNVIRATALEGDVVPTNNGAIARFVVYEPNDIRLAISVDPFGHTFTLSWAELGLPVTVETSSFLPSNQWRDLPFEPWTVADRTFVTLKIFGLQAYFRLRMDLDGN
;
A
#
# COMPACT_ATOMS: atom_id res chain seq x y z
N PHE A 1 -0.11 48.67 11.87
CA PHE A 1 -1.51 48.45 11.45
C PHE A 1 -2.43 48.79 12.63
N HIS A 2 -3.21 49.89 12.56
CA HIS A 2 -4.07 50.33 13.65
C HIS A 2 -5.27 49.42 13.87
N LYS A 3 -5.96 49.05 12.78
CA LYS A 3 -7.09 48.12 12.83
C LYS A 3 -7.19 47.38 11.49
N ILE A 4 -7.10 46.06 11.53
CA ILE A 4 -7.36 45.20 10.36
C ILE A 4 -8.82 44.79 10.44
N LEU A 5 -9.58 45.01 9.38
CA LEU A 5 -10.96 44.59 9.26
C LEU A 5 -11.07 43.21 8.63
N PHE A 6 -10.32 43.00 7.54
CA PHE A 6 -10.29 41.74 6.82
C PHE A 6 -8.89 41.47 6.29
N LEU A 7 -8.56 40.17 6.22
CA LEU A 7 -7.43 39.62 5.49
C LEU A 7 -7.98 38.73 4.37
N LYS A 8 -7.54 38.99 3.12
CA LYS A 8 -8.09 38.32 1.95
C LYS A 8 -7.03 37.63 1.11
N PHE A 9 -7.39 36.45 0.58
CA PHE A 9 -6.66 35.67 -0.41
C PHE A 9 -7.53 35.62 -1.68
N GLY A 10 -7.46 36.65 -2.52
CA GLY A 10 -8.39 36.85 -3.63
C GLY A 10 -9.84 37.05 -3.13
N PRO A 11 -10.84 36.22 -3.54
CA PRO A 11 -12.21 36.33 -3.05
C PRO A 11 -12.38 35.81 -1.61
N GLY A 12 -11.43 35.03 -1.09
CA GLY A 12 -11.51 34.40 0.20
C GLY A 12 -11.14 35.31 1.37
N VAL A 13 -12.02 35.42 2.37
CA VAL A 13 -11.78 36.13 3.62
C VAL A 13 -11.25 35.14 4.65
N ALA A 14 -10.06 35.44 5.18
CA ALA A 14 -9.36 34.58 6.13
C ALA A 14 -9.71 34.92 7.57
N LEU A 15 -9.78 33.89 8.41
CA LEU A 15 -9.63 34.05 9.85
C LEU A 15 -8.15 34.28 10.16
N PHE A 16 -7.84 35.26 11.00
CA PHE A 16 -6.46 35.58 11.33
C PHE A 16 -6.30 35.99 12.79
N GLU A 17 -5.09 35.79 13.29
CA GLU A 17 -4.63 36.22 14.58
C GLU A 17 -3.41 37.15 14.40
N ARG A 18 -3.39 38.27 15.15
CA ARG A 18 -2.24 39.14 15.17
C ARG A 18 -1.30 38.72 16.30
N ARG A 19 -0.11 38.24 15.94
CA ARG A 19 0.93 37.87 16.93
C ARG A 19 1.83 39.00 17.31
N SER A 20 2.08 39.95 16.43
CA SER A 20 2.89 41.13 16.71
C SER A 20 2.49 42.31 15.82
N VAL A 21 3.25 43.43 15.92
CA VAL A 21 3.07 44.58 15.03
C VAL A 21 3.41 44.27 13.57
N ASN A 22 4.23 43.23 13.33
CA ASN A 22 4.73 42.85 12.03
C ASN A 22 4.30 41.43 11.61
N GLU A 23 3.50 40.73 12.41
CA GLU A 23 3.18 39.32 12.18
C GLU A 23 1.68 39.05 12.32
N LEU A 24 1.11 38.47 11.26
CA LEU A 24 -0.23 37.89 11.25
C LEU A 24 -0.13 36.41 10.93
N VAL A 25 -0.92 35.60 11.60
CA VAL A 25 -1.13 34.19 11.26
C VAL A 25 -2.57 34.05 10.77
N ALA A 26 -2.75 33.47 9.60
CA ALA A 26 -4.06 33.33 8.98
C ALA A 26 -4.33 31.89 8.56
N LEU A 27 -5.60 31.49 8.67
CA LEU A 27 -6.10 30.27 8.07
C LEU A 27 -6.52 30.59 6.63
N VAL A 28 -5.85 29.96 5.66
CA VAL A 28 -6.18 30.15 4.24
C VAL A 28 -7.60 29.62 3.98
N PRO A 29 -8.51 30.44 3.43
CA PRO A 29 -9.88 30.00 3.18
C PRO A 29 -9.96 29.06 1.97
N ALA A 30 -10.96 28.17 1.98
CA ALA A 30 -11.14 27.17 0.90
C ALA A 30 -11.35 27.76 -0.50
N ASN A 31 -11.82 29.01 -0.59
CA ASN A 31 -12.01 29.75 -1.83
C ASN A 31 -10.88 30.77 -2.11
N ALA A 32 -9.70 30.56 -1.51
CA ALA A 32 -8.52 31.35 -1.84
C ALA A 32 -8.16 31.20 -3.32
N SER A 33 -7.66 32.27 -3.92
CA SER A 33 -7.10 32.24 -5.28
C SER A 33 -5.67 32.76 -5.30
N THR A 34 -4.90 32.30 -6.29
CA THR A 34 -3.56 32.82 -6.55
C THR A 34 -3.62 34.32 -6.82
N GLY A 35 -2.78 35.07 -6.14
CA GLY A 35 -2.70 36.51 -6.24
C GLY A 35 -2.07 37.15 -5.01
N PRO A 36 -2.00 38.48 -4.94
CA PRO A 36 -1.54 39.18 -3.75
C PRO A 36 -2.49 38.96 -2.58
N VAL A 37 -1.92 38.92 -1.37
CA VAL A 37 -2.72 38.92 -0.14
C VAL A 37 -3.08 40.37 0.22
N SER A 38 -4.36 40.62 0.46
CA SER A 38 -4.83 41.99 0.78
C SER A 38 -5.25 42.09 2.24
N ILE A 39 -4.93 43.25 2.84
CA ILE A 39 -5.40 43.67 4.15
C ILE A 39 -6.35 44.86 3.95
N ILE A 40 -7.55 44.76 4.48
CA ILE A 40 -8.51 45.85 4.48
C ILE A 40 -8.51 46.53 5.86
N THR A 41 -8.29 47.82 5.87
CA THR A 41 -8.32 48.70 7.03
C THR A 41 -9.38 49.78 6.86
N PRO A 42 -9.72 50.56 7.89
CA PRO A 42 -10.60 51.74 7.74
C PRO A 42 -10.08 52.77 6.76
N ASP A 43 -8.76 52.81 6.51
CA ASP A 43 -8.08 53.79 5.67
C ASP A 43 -7.95 53.30 4.21
N GLY A 44 -8.34 52.05 3.91
CA GLY A 44 -8.26 51.44 2.59
C GLY A 44 -7.68 50.03 2.55
N GLU A 45 -7.48 49.53 1.32
CA GLU A 45 -6.91 48.23 1.03
C GLU A 45 -5.41 48.34 0.72
N VAL A 46 -4.61 47.42 1.32
CA VAL A 46 -3.19 47.26 1.04
C VAL A 46 -2.95 45.84 0.60
N ALA A 47 -2.26 45.65 -0.51
CA ALA A 47 -1.91 44.33 -1.06
C ALA A 47 -0.41 44.05 -0.86
N SER A 48 -0.05 42.76 -0.78
CA SER A 48 1.33 42.32 -0.74
C SER A 48 2.01 42.43 -2.10
N ASP A 49 3.32 42.70 -2.12
CA ASP A 49 4.13 42.60 -3.34
C ASP A 49 4.34 41.14 -3.73
N ALA A 50 4.43 40.23 -2.74
CA ALA A 50 4.56 38.79 -2.96
C ALA A 50 3.21 38.17 -3.36
N ILE A 51 3.26 37.27 -4.31
CA ILE A 51 2.09 36.51 -4.76
C ILE A 51 1.92 35.26 -3.91
N PHE A 52 0.75 35.12 -3.32
CA PHE A 52 0.29 33.87 -2.73
C PHE A 52 -0.16 32.93 -3.86
N THR A 53 0.33 31.71 -3.86
CA THR A 53 -0.10 30.67 -4.82
C THR A 53 -1.10 29.76 -4.15
N ALA A 54 -2.35 29.81 -4.59
CA ALA A 54 -3.39 28.87 -4.17
C ALA A 54 -3.26 27.59 -5.01
N THR A 55 -3.05 26.47 -4.33
CA THR A 55 -3.06 25.15 -4.96
C THR A 55 -4.33 24.41 -4.52
N ALA A 56 -5.10 23.90 -5.47
CA ALA A 56 -6.22 23.03 -5.13
C ALA A 56 -5.69 21.62 -4.85
N PRO A 57 -6.05 21.01 -3.71
CA PRO A 57 -5.62 19.66 -3.44
C PRO A 57 -6.19 18.68 -4.45
N GLY A 58 -5.38 17.70 -4.83
CA GLY A 58 -5.78 16.60 -5.69
C GLY A 58 -5.84 15.29 -4.92
N ASP A 59 -5.91 14.17 -5.63
CA ASP A 59 -5.87 12.81 -5.09
C ASP A 59 -4.90 11.98 -5.94
N LEU A 60 -3.77 11.58 -5.36
CA LEU A 60 -2.79 10.67 -5.93
C LEU A 60 -3.12 9.26 -5.47
N GLN A 61 -3.71 8.47 -6.33
CA GLN A 61 -4.07 7.09 -6.01
C GLN A 61 -3.03 6.10 -6.54
N MET A 62 -2.46 5.29 -5.64
CA MET A 62 -1.55 4.20 -5.98
C MET A 62 -2.26 2.84 -5.89
N THR A 63 -1.96 1.97 -6.84
CA THR A 63 -2.36 0.55 -6.80
C THR A 63 -1.15 -0.34 -7.10
N SER A 64 -1.17 -1.58 -6.59
CA SER A 64 -0.15 -2.58 -6.90
C SER A 64 -0.79 -3.95 -7.11
N THR A 65 -0.30 -4.69 -8.09
CA THR A 65 -0.77 -6.02 -8.45
C THR A 65 0.39 -6.99 -8.66
N LEU A 66 0.13 -8.25 -8.40
CA LEU A 66 1.00 -9.40 -8.65
C LEU A 66 0.29 -10.35 -9.60
N ALA A 67 1.04 -11.00 -10.49
CA ALA A 67 0.47 -12.03 -11.38
C ALA A 67 0.01 -13.27 -10.59
N LYS A 68 0.72 -13.55 -9.48
CA LYS A 68 0.38 -14.59 -8.51
C LYS A 68 1.00 -14.22 -7.16
N PRO A 69 0.49 -14.72 -6.05
CA PRO A 69 0.97 -14.33 -4.71
C PRO A 69 2.07 -15.24 -4.16
N ASP A 70 2.37 -16.38 -4.82
CA ASP A 70 3.29 -17.41 -4.34
C ASP A 70 4.41 -17.70 -5.34
N PHE A 71 5.63 -17.88 -4.83
CA PHE A 71 6.83 -18.08 -5.63
C PHE A 71 7.79 -19.07 -4.96
N ARG A 72 8.86 -19.43 -5.69
CA ARG A 72 9.99 -20.25 -5.17
C ARG A 72 11.26 -19.40 -5.13
N PRO A 73 12.24 -19.75 -4.27
CA PRO A 73 13.55 -19.11 -4.30
C PRO A 73 14.16 -19.14 -5.70
N GLY A 74 14.73 -18.01 -6.14
CA GLY A 74 15.28 -17.86 -7.47
C GLY A 74 14.24 -17.69 -8.60
N GLN A 75 12.94 -17.66 -8.31
CA GLN A 75 11.90 -17.37 -9.28
C GLN A 75 11.64 -15.87 -9.35
N PRO A 76 11.68 -15.24 -10.53
CA PRO A 76 11.38 -13.82 -10.68
C PRO A 76 9.93 -13.49 -10.29
N VAL A 77 9.78 -12.42 -9.52
CA VAL A 77 8.51 -11.84 -9.07
C VAL A 77 8.31 -10.52 -9.79
N GLN A 78 7.21 -10.40 -10.54
CA GLN A 78 6.84 -9.16 -11.21
C GLN A 78 5.75 -8.46 -10.43
N ILE A 79 6.01 -7.20 -10.06
CA ILE A 79 5.07 -6.29 -9.40
C ILE A 79 4.73 -5.19 -10.39
N ASN A 80 3.44 -4.97 -10.64
CA ASN A 80 2.96 -3.87 -11.45
C ASN A 80 2.24 -2.88 -10.54
N SER A 81 2.64 -1.62 -10.58
CA SER A 81 2.02 -0.55 -9.80
C SER A 81 1.57 0.56 -10.73
N ARG A 82 0.48 1.22 -10.39
CA ARG A 82 -0.07 2.34 -11.16
C ARG A 82 -0.40 3.49 -10.24
N LEU A 83 0.04 4.67 -10.65
CA LEU A 83 -0.40 5.96 -10.13
C LEU A 83 -1.51 6.49 -11.03
N VAL A 84 -2.58 7.01 -10.43
CA VAL A 84 -3.60 7.82 -11.09
C VAL A 84 -3.72 9.13 -10.32
N PHE A 85 -3.80 10.24 -11.02
CA PHE A 85 -4.01 11.55 -10.39
C PHE A 85 -5.41 12.06 -10.70
N PHE A 86 -6.18 12.33 -9.67
CA PHE A 86 -7.48 12.97 -9.73
C PHE A 86 -7.38 14.37 -9.12
N GLY A 87 -7.37 15.40 -9.92
CA GLY A 87 -7.27 16.77 -9.41
C GLY A 87 -7.84 17.79 -10.39
N PRO A 88 -8.20 18.98 -9.91
CA PRO A 88 -8.70 20.05 -10.76
C PRO A 88 -7.57 20.81 -11.47
N THR A 89 -6.35 20.71 -10.98
CA THR A 89 -5.14 21.39 -11.49
C THR A 89 -3.98 20.43 -11.54
N VAL A 90 -2.91 20.81 -12.23
CA VAL A 90 -1.65 20.04 -12.31
C VAL A 90 -1.06 19.84 -10.92
N ALA A 91 -0.69 18.60 -10.60
CA ALA A 91 0.15 18.30 -9.44
C ALA A 91 1.62 18.60 -9.77
N THR A 92 2.34 19.23 -8.84
CA THR A 92 3.75 19.60 -9.05
C THR A 92 4.67 18.88 -8.08
N GLN A 93 5.96 18.76 -8.44
CA GLN A 93 6.96 18.03 -7.66
C GLN A 93 6.51 16.61 -7.27
N VAL A 94 5.79 15.96 -8.18
CA VAL A 94 5.31 14.59 -7.93
C VAL A 94 6.50 13.65 -7.90
N MET A 95 6.64 12.97 -6.75
CA MET A 95 7.68 11.97 -6.50
C MET A 95 7.03 10.64 -6.14
N VAL A 96 7.58 9.56 -6.67
CA VAL A 96 7.20 8.21 -6.28
C VAL A 96 8.39 7.51 -5.67
N THR A 97 8.22 6.93 -4.50
CA THR A 97 9.22 6.11 -3.81
C THR A 97 8.75 4.67 -3.74
N ASN A 98 9.65 3.74 -4.03
CA ASN A 98 9.36 2.31 -3.92
C ASN A 98 10.40 1.66 -3.01
N GLN A 99 9.94 1.13 -1.88
CA GLN A 99 10.75 0.43 -0.91
C GLN A 99 10.74 -1.07 -1.22
N LEU A 100 11.88 -1.59 -1.67
CA LEU A 100 12.07 -3.01 -1.93
C LEU A 100 12.18 -3.79 -0.62
N PRO A 101 11.66 -5.01 -0.53
CA PRO A 101 11.87 -5.87 0.62
C PRO A 101 13.35 -6.26 0.79
N ALA A 102 13.75 -6.62 2.00
CA ALA A 102 15.05 -7.23 2.23
C ALA A 102 15.12 -8.64 1.62
N GLY A 103 16.31 -9.10 1.24
CA GLY A 103 16.50 -10.47 0.74
C GLY A 103 16.05 -10.70 -0.70
N VAL A 104 15.88 -9.65 -1.48
CA VAL A 104 15.62 -9.74 -2.92
C VAL A 104 16.73 -9.05 -3.72
N THR A 105 16.94 -9.52 -4.96
CA THR A 105 17.75 -8.82 -5.96
C THR A 105 16.80 -8.10 -6.93
N LEU A 106 17.03 -6.82 -7.19
CA LEU A 106 16.33 -6.09 -8.24
C LEU A 106 16.91 -6.52 -9.60
N LEU A 107 16.08 -7.14 -10.45
CA LEU A 107 16.46 -7.51 -11.81
C LEU A 107 16.16 -6.41 -12.81
N SER A 108 15.03 -5.73 -12.67
CA SER A 108 14.66 -4.59 -13.52
C SER A 108 13.63 -3.69 -12.84
N ALA A 109 13.65 -2.41 -13.22
CA ALA A 109 12.64 -1.42 -12.89
C ALA A 109 12.27 -0.63 -14.15
N LYS A 110 11.00 -0.44 -14.40
CA LYS A 110 10.46 0.35 -15.52
C LYS A 110 9.36 1.28 -15.00
N PRO A 111 9.43 2.60 -15.26
CA PRO A 111 10.58 3.29 -15.83
C PRO A 111 11.84 3.12 -14.98
N GLU A 112 12.99 3.48 -15.53
CA GLU A 112 14.22 3.49 -14.74
C GLU A 112 14.11 4.54 -13.62
N PRO A 113 14.46 4.22 -12.35
CA PRO A 113 14.39 5.19 -11.27
C PRO A 113 15.36 6.34 -11.48
N ALA A 114 14.95 7.55 -11.15
CA ALA A 114 15.82 8.73 -11.20
C ALA A 114 16.98 8.64 -10.19
N GLN A 115 16.76 7.92 -9.08
CA GLN A 115 17.75 7.69 -8.03
C GLN A 115 17.48 6.39 -7.29
N VAL A 116 18.56 5.73 -6.86
CA VAL A 116 18.52 4.64 -5.87
C VAL A 116 19.22 5.16 -4.61
N LEU A 117 18.53 5.14 -3.47
CA LEU A 117 19.09 5.65 -2.22
C LEU A 117 20.14 4.69 -1.63
N GLY A 118 20.93 5.20 -0.68
CA GLY A 118 22.14 4.56 -0.17
C GLY A 118 21.99 3.17 0.46
N ASP A 119 20.77 2.74 0.80
CA ASP A 119 20.48 1.39 1.24
C ASP A 119 20.36 0.38 0.07
N GLY A 120 20.36 0.87 -1.19
CA GLY A 120 20.15 0.08 -2.41
C GLY A 120 18.74 -0.47 -2.57
N ARG A 121 17.80 -0.13 -1.68
CA ARG A 121 16.45 -0.68 -1.66
C ARG A 121 15.34 0.35 -1.85
N THR A 122 15.65 1.63 -1.82
CA THR A 122 14.69 2.69 -2.07
C THR A 122 14.89 3.26 -3.46
N LEU A 123 13.94 3.00 -4.35
CA LEU A 123 13.91 3.56 -5.70
C LEU A 123 13.09 4.84 -5.68
N VAL A 124 13.59 5.89 -6.33
CA VAL A 124 12.95 7.20 -6.41
C VAL A 124 12.67 7.54 -7.87
N TYR A 125 11.43 7.90 -8.17
CA TYR A 125 10.99 8.35 -9.48
C TYR A 125 10.52 9.81 -9.38
N ALA A 126 11.13 10.68 -10.14
CA ALA A 126 10.76 12.09 -10.22
C ALA A 126 9.85 12.32 -11.44
N LEU A 127 8.54 12.40 -11.21
CA LEU A 127 7.56 12.63 -12.28
C LEU A 127 7.43 14.12 -12.62
N GLY A 128 7.77 15.01 -11.67
CA GLY A 128 7.67 16.45 -11.86
C GLY A 128 6.24 16.94 -11.86
N GLN A 129 5.71 17.32 -13.01
CA GLN A 129 4.32 17.74 -13.20
C GLN A 129 3.47 16.57 -13.69
N VAL A 130 2.27 16.44 -13.11
CA VAL A 130 1.28 15.42 -13.49
C VAL A 130 -0.06 16.10 -13.73
N GLU A 131 -0.58 15.95 -14.95
CA GLU A 131 -1.85 16.55 -15.37
C GLU A 131 -3.07 15.81 -14.76
N PRO A 132 -4.20 16.48 -14.59
CA PRO A 132 -5.46 15.87 -14.19
C PRO A 132 -5.82 14.67 -15.07
N GLY A 133 -6.13 13.52 -14.44
CA GLY A 133 -6.47 12.28 -15.14
C GLY A 133 -5.27 11.49 -15.68
N ALA A 134 -4.05 12.00 -15.54
CA ALA A 134 -2.86 11.31 -15.99
C ALA A 134 -2.57 10.07 -15.12
N THR A 135 -1.89 9.09 -15.74
CA THR A 135 -1.47 7.85 -15.09
C THR A 135 0.02 7.61 -15.31
N ALA A 136 0.67 6.95 -14.36
CA ALA A 136 2.04 6.46 -14.50
C ALA A 136 2.11 5.00 -14.04
N ASP A 137 2.71 4.15 -14.88
CA ASP A 137 2.88 2.73 -14.61
C ASP A 137 4.32 2.43 -14.19
N PHE A 138 4.46 1.56 -13.19
CA PHE A 138 5.74 1.10 -12.66
C PHE A 138 5.76 -0.42 -12.67
N GLN A 139 6.79 -1.00 -13.22
CA GLN A 139 6.99 -2.45 -13.23
C GLN A 139 8.32 -2.77 -12.56
N LEU A 140 8.29 -3.64 -11.57
CA LEU A 140 9.48 -4.20 -10.92
C LEU A 140 9.57 -5.68 -11.22
N THR A 141 10.80 -6.15 -11.45
CA THR A 141 11.11 -7.58 -11.44
C THR A 141 12.14 -7.83 -10.35
N LEU A 142 11.74 -8.59 -9.33
CA LEU A 142 12.54 -8.93 -8.17
C LEU A 142 12.88 -10.41 -8.19
N MET A 143 14.03 -10.80 -7.67
CA MET A 143 14.40 -12.20 -7.46
C MET A 143 14.66 -12.43 -5.97
N PRO A 144 13.73 -13.10 -5.26
CA PRO A 144 13.95 -13.49 -3.88
C PRO A 144 15.01 -14.58 -3.78
N LEU A 145 15.93 -14.42 -2.83
CA LEU A 145 17.07 -15.31 -2.65
C LEU A 145 16.79 -16.45 -1.65
N SER A 146 15.77 -16.28 -0.81
CA SER A 146 15.40 -17.24 0.24
C SER A 146 13.89 -17.32 0.39
N LYS A 147 13.43 -18.34 1.11
CA LYS A 147 12.04 -18.45 1.54
C LYS A 147 11.68 -17.36 2.56
N GLY A 148 10.41 -16.98 2.61
CA GLY A 148 9.89 -15.97 3.53
C GLY A 148 8.70 -15.20 2.98
N GLN A 149 8.23 -14.27 3.79
CA GLN A 149 7.23 -13.28 3.39
C GLN A 149 7.92 -11.99 2.98
N PHE A 150 7.47 -11.41 1.90
CA PHE A 150 8.05 -10.21 1.33
C PHE A 150 6.97 -9.15 1.14
N THR A 151 7.33 -7.92 1.47
CA THR A 151 6.44 -6.77 1.32
C THR A 151 7.14 -5.68 0.54
N ASN A 152 6.60 -5.33 -0.60
CA ASN A 152 7.01 -4.15 -1.37
C ASN A 152 6.03 -3.01 -1.09
N VAL A 153 6.55 -1.82 -0.86
CA VAL A 153 5.74 -0.62 -0.57
C VAL A 153 6.07 0.46 -1.57
N ILE A 154 5.07 0.99 -2.24
CA ILE A 154 5.21 2.14 -3.14
C ILE A 154 4.33 3.29 -2.66
N ARG A 155 4.83 4.52 -2.74
CA ARG A 155 4.13 5.73 -2.28
C ARG A 155 4.37 6.88 -3.24
N ALA A 156 3.34 7.70 -3.45
CA ALA A 156 3.41 8.95 -4.19
C ALA A 156 3.27 10.15 -3.25
N THR A 157 3.90 11.25 -3.61
CA THR A 157 3.77 12.56 -2.94
C THR A 157 3.75 13.66 -3.99
N ALA A 158 3.10 14.78 -3.68
CA ALA A 158 3.14 16.01 -4.47
C ALA A 158 3.36 17.21 -3.55
N LEU A 159 3.65 18.38 -4.13
CA LEU A 159 3.74 19.63 -3.37
C LEU A 159 2.37 20.07 -2.85
N GLU A 160 1.34 19.87 -3.66
CA GLU A 160 -0.05 20.16 -3.31
C GLU A 160 -0.56 19.15 -2.29
N GLY A 161 -1.50 19.57 -1.45
CA GLY A 161 -2.17 18.68 -0.52
C GLY A 161 -2.94 17.58 -1.24
N ASP A 162 -3.14 16.46 -0.56
CA ASP A 162 -3.92 15.32 -1.05
C ASP A 162 -5.20 15.17 -0.23
N VAL A 163 -6.34 14.98 -0.91
CA VAL A 163 -7.66 14.86 -0.24
C VAL A 163 -7.87 13.50 0.40
N VAL A 164 -7.15 12.46 -0.06
CA VAL A 164 -7.22 11.09 0.47
C VAL A 164 -5.81 10.53 0.68
N PRO A 165 -5.00 11.07 1.60
CA PRO A 165 -3.58 10.70 1.73
C PRO A 165 -3.34 9.22 2.09
N THR A 166 -4.38 8.47 2.46
CA THR A 166 -4.30 7.04 2.77
C THR A 166 -4.18 6.15 1.54
N ASN A 167 -4.60 6.62 0.34
CA ASN A 167 -4.52 5.88 -0.92
C ASN A 167 -3.29 6.23 -1.77
N ASN A 168 -2.43 7.17 -1.30
CA ASN A 168 -1.18 7.54 -1.99
C ASN A 168 -0.13 6.43 -1.94
N GLY A 169 -0.40 5.33 -1.29
CA GLY A 169 0.49 4.19 -1.19
C GLY A 169 -0.20 2.88 -1.48
N ALA A 170 0.57 1.94 -2.04
CA ALA A 170 0.13 0.58 -2.27
C ALA A 170 1.16 -0.42 -1.76
N ILE A 171 0.68 -1.59 -1.40
CA ILE A 171 1.48 -2.68 -0.85
C ILE A 171 1.26 -3.92 -1.70
N ALA A 172 2.37 -4.52 -2.17
CA ALA A 172 2.36 -5.85 -2.77
C ALA A 172 3.00 -6.85 -1.79
N ARG A 173 2.26 -7.88 -1.40
CA ARG A 173 2.75 -8.96 -0.54
C ARG A 173 2.85 -10.25 -1.32
N PHE A 174 3.95 -10.97 -1.15
CA PHE A 174 4.15 -12.28 -1.76
C PHE A 174 4.93 -13.19 -0.83
N VAL A 175 4.76 -14.49 -1.04
CA VAL A 175 5.41 -15.54 -0.25
C VAL A 175 6.33 -16.34 -1.14
N VAL A 176 7.48 -16.66 -0.61
CA VAL A 176 8.45 -17.55 -1.24
C VAL A 176 8.61 -18.77 -0.35
N TYR A 177 8.35 -19.95 -0.90
CA TYR A 177 8.42 -21.21 -0.18
C TYR A 177 9.09 -22.29 -1.02
N GLU A 178 9.62 -23.31 -0.36
CA GLU A 178 10.05 -24.54 -1.01
C GLU A 178 8.93 -25.58 -1.00
N PRO A 179 8.84 -26.47 -2.02
CA PRO A 179 7.77 -27.46 -2.09
C PRO A 179 7.68 -28.37 -0.86
N ASN A 180 8.78 -28.53 -0.13
CA ASN A 180 8.84 -29.34 1.08
C ASN A 180 8.36 -28.62 2.35
N ASP A 181 8.21 -27.30 2.31
CA ASP A 181 7.74 -26.50 3.46
C ASP A 181 6.24 -26.67 3.71
N ILE A 182 5.47 -26.99 2.64
CA ILE A 182 4.03 -27.18 2.71
C ILE A 182 3.71 -28.67 2.65
N ARG A 183 3.99 -29.37 3.73
CA ARG A 183 3.57 -30.76 3.89
C ARG A 183 2.45 -30.85 4.89
N LEU A 184 1.31 -31.36 4.43
CA LEU A 184 0.25 -31.80 5.31
C LEU A 184 0.65 -33.17 5.88
N ALA A 185 0.94 -33.22 7.17
CA ALA A 185 1.17 -34.47 7.88
C ALA A 185 -0.12 -34.92 8.57
N ILE A 186 -0.34 -36.24 8.61
CA ILE A 186 -1.48 -36.84 9.28
C ILE A 186 -0.92 -37.75 10.39
N SER A 187 -1.45 -37.58 11.58
CA SER A 187 -1.22 -38.46 12.72
C SER A 187 -2.55 -39.01 13.24
N VAL A 188 -2.68 -40.30 13.36
CA VAL A 188 -3.90 -40.96 13.84
C VAL A 188 -3.74 -41.27 15.34
N ASP A 189 -4.78 -40.96 16.13
CA ASP A 189 -4.84 -41.39 17.52
C ASP A 189 -4.77 -42.90 17.61
N PRO A 190 -3.92 -43.46 18.50
CA PRO A 190 -3.79 -44.90 18.68
C PRO A 190 -5.11 -45.63 19.01
N PHE A 191 -6.07 -44.91 19.56
CA PHE A 191 -7.42 -45.44 19.85
C PHE A 191 -8.39 -45.32 18.68
N GLY A 192 -7.97 -44.72 17.55
CA GLY A 192 -8.70 -44.70 16.29
C GLY A 192 -9.94 -43.76 16.24
N HIS A 193 -10.06 -42.84 17.18
CA HIS A 193 -11.22 -41.96 17.24
C HIS A 193 -11.02 -40.57 16.60
N THR A 194 -9.76 -40.16 16.53
CA THR A 194 -9.37 -38.85 15.95
C THR A 194 -8.13 -38.97 15.11
N PHE A 195 -7.92 -37.96 14.25
CA PHE A 195 -6.64 -37.75 13.57
C PHE A 195 -6.29 -36.26 13.65
N THR A 196 -4.99 -36.00 13.62
CA THR A 196 -4.46 -34.67 13.65
C THR A 196 -3.78 -34.38 12.33
N LEU A 197 -4.22 -33.33 11.65
CA LEU A 197 -3.52 -32.73 10.52
C LEU A 197 -2.54 -31.70 11.05
N SER A 198 -1.35 -31.63 10.49
CA SER A 198 -0.39 -30.59 10.83
C SER A 198 0.42 -30.13 9.63
N TRP A 199 0.79 -28.86 9.63
CA TRP A 199 1.62 -28.21 8.60
C TRP A 199 2.52 -27.16 9.23
N ALA A 200 3.57 -26.75 8.48
CA ALA A 200 4.45 -25.68 8.93
C ALA A 200 3.68 -24.35 9.02
N GLU A 201 3.90 -23.59 10.10
CA GLU A 201 3.35 -22.23 10.23
C GLU A 201 4.03 -21.31 9.23
N LEU A 202 3.25 -20.80 8.26
CA LEU A 202 3.75 -19.95 7.17
C LEU A 202 3.42 -18.49 7.42
N GLY A 203 2.68 -18.17 8.51
CA GLY A 203 2.17 -16.83 8.76
C GLY A 203 1.12 -16.36 7.75
N LEU A 204 0.50 -17.30 7.04
CA LEU A 204 -0.55 -17.06 6.06
C LEU A 204 -1.83 -17.74 6.50
N PRO A 205 -2.98 -17.18 6.18
CA PRO A 205 -4.25 -17.87 6.32
C PRO A 205 -4.24 -19.14 5.45
N VAL A 206 -4.50 -20.27 6.09
CA VAL A 206 -4.57 -21.57 5.43
C VAL A 206 -5.93 -22.18 5.69
N THR A 207 -6.61 -22.58 4.64
CA THR A 207 -7.85 -23.36 4.71
C THR A 207 -7.54 -24.83 4.44
N VAL A 208 -8.02 -25.72 5.31
CA VAL A 208 -8.04 -27.15 5.03
C VAL A 208 -9.29 -27.48 4.23
N GLU A 209 -9.12 -28.12 3.10
CA GLU A 209 -10.23 -28.59 2.29
C GLU A 209 -10.28 -30.11 2.31
N THR A 210 -11.49 -30.67 2.24
CA THR A 210 -11.74 -32.12 2.22
C THR A 210 -12.58 -32.53 1.03
N SER A 211 -12.36 -33.77 0.57
CA SER A 211 -13.18 -34.47 -0.41
C SER A 211 -13.28 -35.94 -0.10
N SER A 212 -14.38 -36.59 -0.50
CA SER A 212 -14.61 -38.02 -0.32
C SER A 212 -14.09 -38.89 -1.47
N PHE A 213 -13.58 -38.30 -2.56
CA PHE A 213 -13.04 -39.03 -3.73
C PHE A 213 -11.95 -38.26 -4.46
N LEU A 214 -11.12 -38.98 -5.25
CA LEU A 214 -10.12 -38.43 -6.16
C LEU A 214 -10.22 -39.09 -7.55
N PRO A 215 -9.97 -38.31 -8.65
CA PRO A 215 -9.74 -36.86 -8.67
C PRO A 215 -11.02 -36.10 -8.34
N SER A 216 -10.90 -35.04 -7.56
CA SER A 216 -12.05 -34.24 -7.12
C SER A 216 -12.01 -32.82 -7.67
N ASN A 217 -13.15 -32.36 -8.20
CA ASN A 217 -13.45 -30.95 -8.44
C ASN A 217 -14.38 -30.35 -7.36
N GLN A 218 -14.76 -31.17 -6.36
CA GLN A 218 -15.68 -30.80 -5.28
C GLN A 218 -14.93 -30.82 -3.94
N TRP A 219 -13.99 -29.92 -3.77
CA TRP A 219 -13.37 -29.65 -2.49
C TRP A 219 -14.27 -28.74 -1.65
N ARG A 220 -14.37 -29.03 -0.37
CA ARG A 220 -15.15 -28.25 0.59
C ARG A 220 -14.27 -27.80 1.71
N ASP A 221 -14.41 -26.55 2.11
CA ASP A 221 -13.75 -26.00 3.28
C ASP A 221 -14.15 -26.81 4.51
N LEU A 222 -13.17 -27.20 5.30
CA LEU A 222 -13.37 -27.89 6.55
C LEU A 222 -13.30 -26.86 7.67
N PRO A 223 -14.44 -26.55 8.35
CA PRO A 223 -14.41 -25.62 9.48
C PRO A 223 -13.65 -26.27 10.65
N PHE A 224 -12.66 -25.54 11.18
CA PHE A 224 -11.85 -26.01 12.29
C PHE A 224 -11.30 -24.86 13.13
N GLU A 225 -10.95 -25.16 14.37
CA GLU A 225 -10.20 -24.28 15.25
C GLU A 225 -8.73 -24.72 15.22
N PRO A 226 -7.85 -24.00 14.51
CA PRO A 226 -6.44 -24.33 14.47
C PRO A 226 -5.76 -23.90 15.77
N TRP A 227 -4.73 -24.62 16.16
CA TRP A 227 -3.83 -24.25 17.24
C TRP A 227 -2.39 -24.39 16.78
N THR A 228 -1.53 -23.44 17.20
CA THR A 228 -0.13 -23.38 16.77
C THR A 228 0.80 -23.60 17.95
N VAL A 229 1.80 -24.47 17.74
CA VAL A 229 2.90 -24.68 18.68
C VAL A 229 4.20 -24.58 17.92
N ALA A 230 5.08 -23.69 18.36
CA ALA A 230 6.34 -23.36 17.71
C ALA A 230 6.10 -22.93 16.25
N ASP A 231 6.59 -23.70 15.30
CA ASP A 231 6.56 -23.44 13.86
C ASP A 231 5.53 -24.31 13.10
N ARG A 232 4.57 -24.90 13.82
CA ARG A 232 3.57 -25.78 13.21
C ARG A 232 2.17 -25.47 13.68
N THR A 233 1.24 -25.51 12.75
CA THR A 233 -0.20 -25.43 12.99
C THR A 233 -0.81 -26.82 12.94
N PHE A 234 -1.77 -27.08 13.81
CA PHE A 234 -2.44 -28.35 14.02
C PHE A 234 -3.94 -28.20 13.99
N VAL A 235 -4.61 -29.24 13.54
CA VAL A 235 -6.06 -29.42 13.61
C VAL A 235 -6.36 -30.86 13.97
N THR A 236 -7.16 -31.08 15.02
CA THR A 236 -7.63 -32.41 15.41
C THR A 236 -9.08 -32.60 15.01
N LEU A 237 -9.35 -33.67 14.30
CA LEU A 237 -10.64 -33.98 13.70
C LEU A 237 -11.08 -35.37 14.14
N LYS A 238 -12.40 -35.54 14.28
CA LYS A 238 -12.99 -36.88 14.49
C LYS A 238 -12.98 -37.66 13.16
N ILE A 239 -12.83 -38.96 13.24
CA ILE A 239 -12.92 -39.82 12.07
C ILE A 239 -14.40 -39.97 11.70
N PHE A 240 -14.76 -39.53 10.49
CA PHE A 240 -16.08 -39.69 9.91
C PHE A 240 -15.98 -40.40 8.57
N GLY A 241 -16.67 -41.52 8.45
CA GLY A 241 -16.75 -42.28 7.19
C GLY A 241 -15.53 -43.18 6.92
N LEU A 242 -15.55 -43.79 5.72
CA LEU A 242 -14.56 -44.79 5.32
C LEU A 242 -13.38 -44.21 4.56
N GLN A 243 -13.50 -43.02 4.01
CA GLN A 243 -12.48 -42.40 3.18
C GLN A 243 -12.63 -40.89 3.14
N ALA A 244 -11.54 -40.17 3.31
CA ALA A 244 -11.47 -38.73 3.12
C ALA A 244 -10.07 -38.33 2.60
N TYR A 245 -10.04 -37.30 1.75
CA TYR A 245 -8.84 -36.69 1.22
C TYR A 245 -8.77 -35.25 1.73
N PHE A 246 -7.57 -34.77 1.98
CA PHE A 246 -7.33 -33.43 2.51
C PHE A 246 -6.28 -32.72 1.67
N ARG A 247 -6.47 -31.41 1.51
CA ARG A 247 -5.44 -30.52 0.97
C ARG A 247 -5.44 -29.19 1.72
N LEU A 248 -4.33 -28.48 1.60
CA LEU A 248 -4.22 -27.10 2.08
C LEU A 248 -4.46 -26.15 0.92
N ARG A 249 -5.35 -25.17 1.13
CA ARG A 249 -5.47 -23.98 0.29
C ARG A 249 -4.91 -22.80 1.06
N MET A 250 -4.00 -22.04 0.46
CA MET A 250 -3.50 -20.81 1.04
C MET A 250 -4.41 -19.66 0.56
N ASP A 251 -4.95 -18.91 1.52
CA ASP A 251 -5.74 -17.72 1.24
C ASP A 251 -4.79 -16.51 1.26
N LEU A 252 -4.38 -16.10 0.06
CA LEU A 252 -3.34 -15.09 -0.15
C LEU A 252 -3.94 -13.69 -0.33
N ASP A 253 -5.25 -13.62 -0.52
CA ASP A 253 -6.00 -12.38 -0.77
C ASP A 253 -6.57 -11.75 0.50
N GLY A 254 -6.01 -12.04 1.67
CA GLY A 254 -6.36 -11.52 2.99
C GLY A 254 -7.50 -10.48 3.01
N ASN A 255 -8.73 -10.96 2.81
CA ASN A 255 -9.95 -10.19 3.06
C ASN A 255 -10.35 -10.37 4.51
#